data_960bd28322a0f4831419f23724265ff0
#
_entry.id   960bd28322a0f4831419f23724265ff0
#
_cell.length_a   1.000
_cell.length_b   1.000
_cell.length_c   1.000
_cell.angle_alpha   90.00
_cell.angle_beta   90.00
_cell.angle_gamma   90.00
#
_symmetry.space_group_name_H-M   'P 1'
#
loop_
_entity.id
_entity.type
_entity.pdbx_description
1 polymer ?
#
loop_
_entity_poly.entity_id
_entity_poly.type
_entity_poly.pdbx_seq_one_letter_code
_entity_poly.pdbx_strand_id
1 'polypeptide(L)'
;MDSLPSIFSFSVSMCSALFTFYFWITKARMERPCLKTYSVEPHVGGHAFSSHGDPIKLIFEPKLIVANYSSLPNALLSVRAWLKTSAGEWLHAQTSLDSRTALPVNITPMQTVRLNLTAQIELPAIPEGEECRNTNATFRLYRDHFLPETMEIMLELTGLGEKHFVEVVQYEPREAEEAAAPLRLVA
;
A
#
# COMPACT_ATOMS: atom_id res chain seq x y z
N MET A 1 42.62 -33.11 40.67
CA MET A 1 41.18 -33.33 40.20
C MET A 1 40.37 -32.02 40.19
N ASP A 2 40.99 -30.87 39.93
CA ASP A 2 40.32 -29.55 40.11
C ASP A 2 39.86 -28.89 38.83
N SER A 3 39.91 -29.57 37.69
CA SER A 3 39.53 -28.99 36.40
C SER A 3 38.02 -29.11 36.03
N LEU A 4 37.32 -30.03 36.66
CA LEU A 4 35.89 -30.28 36.37
C LEU A 4 34.97 -29.14 36.77
N PRO A 5 35.09 -28.48 37.96
CA PRO A 5 34.24 -27.37 38.31
C PRO A 5 34.50 -26.10 37.44
N SER A 6 35.72 -25.95 36.95
CA SER A 6 36.06 -24.81 36.07
C SER A 6 35.47 -24.97 34.66
N ILE A 7 35.47 -26.19 34.10
CA ILE A 7 34.86 -26.46 32.78
C ILE A 7 33.34 -26.29 32.85
N PHE A 8 32.72 -26.76 33.94
CA PHE A 8 31.26 -26.61 34.13
C PHE A 8 30.89 -25.13 34.25
N SER A 9 31.63 -24.34 35.06
CA SER A 9 31.38 -22.92 35.20
C SER A 9 31.56 -22.16 33.90
N PHE A 10 32.58 -22.50 33.11
CA PHE A 10 32.80 -21.92 31.79
C PHE A 10 31.64 -22.22 30.81
N SER A 11 31.20 -23.49 30.80
CA SER A 11 30.07 -23.89 29.93
C SER A 11 28.77 -23.18 30.26
N VAL A 12 28.44 -23.04 31.55
CA VAL A 12 27.27 -22.30 32.03
C VAL A 12 27.37 -20.82 31.64
N SER A 13 28.54 -20.23 31.83
CA SER A 13 28.78 -18.83 31.47
C SER A 13 28.62 -18.58 29.97
N MET A 14 29.15 -19.49 29.14
CA MET A 14 29.03 -19.42 27.69
C MET A 14 27.57 -19.57 27.22
N CYS A 15 26.84 -20.52 27.79
CA CYS A 15 25.41 -20.71 27.49
C CYS A 15 24.60 -19.45 27.88
N SER A 16 24.89 -18.85 29.03
CA SER A 16 24.23 -17.63 29.47
C SER A 16 24.51 -16.46 28.53
N ALA A 17 25.76 -16.30 28.09
CA ALA A 17 26.16 -15.27 27.15
C ALA A 17 25.45 -15.45 25.79
N LEU A 18 25.40 -16.67 25.25
CA LEU A 18 24.70 -17.00 24.00
C LEU A 18 23.21 -16.73 24.11
N PHE A 19 22.59 -17.11 25.23
CA PHE A 19 21.17 -16.86 25.48
C PHE A 19 20.88 -15.35 25.55
N THR A 20 21.70 -14.61 26.26
CA THR A 20 21.58 -13.14 26.35
C THR A 20 21.71 -12.49 24.98
N PHE A 21 22.71 -12.89 24.19
CA PHE A 21 22.92 -12.40 22.85
C PHE A 21 21.74 -12.72 21.91
N TYR A 22 21.23 -13.94 21.95
CA TYR A 22 20.04 -14.35 21.21
C TYR A 22 18.81 -13.49 21.60
N PHE A 23 18.61 -13.30 22.90
CA PHE A 23 17.52 -12.48 23.42
C PHE A 23 17.60 -11.03 22.90
N TRP A 24 18.80 -10.43 22.95
CA TRP A 24 19.00 -9.07 22.44
C TRP A 24 18.76 -8.96 20.94
N ILE A 25 19.20 -9.91 20.14
CA ILE A 25 18.95 -9.93 18.71
C ILE A 25 17.44 -10.04 18.43
N THR A 26 16.77 -10.94 19.11
CA THR A 26 15.33 -11.15 18.93
C THR A 26 14.55 -9.89 19.31
N LYS A 27 14.88 -9.32 20.47
CA LYS A 27 14.28 -8.05 20.93
C LYS A 27 14.52 -6.94 19.92
N ALA A 28 15.76 -6.73 19.47
CA ALA A 28 16.10 -5.71 18.49
C ALA A 28 15.36 -5.90 17.15
N ARG A 29 15.10 -7.14 16.72
CA ARG A 29 14.30 -7.43 15.53
C ARG A 29 12.83 -7.08 15.73
N MET A 30 12.25 -7.42 16.88
CA MET A 30 10.85 -7.14 17.20
C MET A 30 10.59 -5.64 17.41
N GLU A 31 11.58 -4.90 17.89
CA GLU A 31 11.49 -3.45 18.10
C GLU A 31 11.73 -2.62 16.83
N ARG A 32 12.18 -3.24 15.74
CA ARG A 32 12.32 -2.52 14.46
C ARG A 32 10.98 -2.07 13.95
N PRO A 33 10.81 -0.78 13.60
CA PRO A 33 9.61 -0.30 12.97
C PRO A 33 9.33 -1.09 11.69
N CYS A 34 8.14 -1.67 11.58
CA CYS A 34 7.72 -2.46 10.43
C CYS A 34 6.22 -2.25 10.19
N LEU A 35 5.89 -1.52 9.14
CA LEU A 35 4.53 -1.38 8.66
C LEU A 35 4.39 -2.19 7.37
N LYS A 36 3.31 -2.95 7.25
CA LYS A 36 2.94 -3.68 6.03
C LYS A 36 1.53 -3.35 5.64
N THR A 37 1.28 -3.37 4.34
CA THR A 37 -0.03 -3.09 3.76
C THR A 37 -0.61 -4.33 3.11
N TYR A 38 -1.90 -4.53 3.31
CA TYR A 38 -2.66 -5.60 2.69
C TYR A 38 -3.93 -5.02 2.06
N SER A 39 -4.31 -5.54 0.90
CA SER A 39 -5.61 -5.28 0.33
C SER A 39 -6.71 -5.98 1.15
N VAL A 40 -7.83 -5.31 1.37
CA VAL A 40 -9.00 -5.92 2.03
C VAL A 40 -9.79 -6.76 1.04
N GLU A 41 -9.81 -6.35 -0.22
CA GLU A 41 -10.57 -6.95 -1.30
C GLU A 41 -9.64 -7.26 -2.46
N PRO A 42 -9.88 -8.34 -3.22
CA PRO A 42 -9.06 -8.67 -4.39
C PRO A 42 -9.22 -7.65 -5.53
N HIS A 43 -10.27 -6.83 -5.49
CA HIS A 43 -10.54 -5.79 -6.47
C HIS A 43 -10.44 -4.39 -5.85
N VAL A 44 -10.09 -3.41 -6.67
CA VAL A 44 -10.16 -2.00 -6.26
C VAL A 44 -11.61 -1.66 -5.94
N GLY A 45 -11.85 -1.08 -4.77
CA GLY A 45 -13.20 -0.83 -4.24
C GLY A 45 -14.08 0.08 -5.10
N GLY A 46 -13.49 0.87 -6.00
CA GLY A 46 -14.18 1.68 -7.00
C GLY A 46 -13.16 2.33 -7.92
N HIS A 47 -13.51 2.49 -9.16
CA HIS A 47 -12.76 3.35 -10.08
C HIS A 47 -13.74 4.10 -10.97
N ALA A 48 -13.41 5.35 -11.26
CA ALA A 48 -14.20 6.22 -12.12
C ALA A 48 -13.28 7.16 -12.88
N PHE A 49 -13.71 7.55 -14.08
CA PHE A 49 -13.07 8.64 -14.81
C PHE A 49 -13.90 9.91 -14.63
N SER A 50 -13.23 11.01 -14.35
CA SER A 50 -13.86 12.33 -14.29
C SER A 50 -13.48 13.14 -15.52
N SER A 51 -14.49 13.70 -16.19
CA SER A 51 -14.32 14.58 -17.33
C SER A 51 -14.49 16.08 -16.97
N HIS A 52 -14.53 16.40 -15.68
CA HIS A 52 -14.60 17.81 -15.26
C HIS A 52 -13.26 18.49 -15.51
N GLY A 53 -13.18 19.12 -16.65
CA GLY A 53 -11.98 19.79 -17.12
C GLY A 53 -10.99 18.85 -17.83
N ASP A 54 -10.07 19.43 -18.52
CA ASP A 54 -8.89 18.83 -19.12
C ASP A 54 -7.73 18.98 -18.12
N PRO A 55 -7.04 17.91 -17.70
CA PRO A 55 -7.00 16.54 -18.19
C PRO A 55 -8.01 15.55 -17.58
N ILE A 56 -8.22 14.41 -18.25
CA ILE A 56 -9.05 13.33 -17.71
C ILE A 56 -8.38 12.73 -16.48
N LYS A 57 -9.18 12.51 -15.43
CA LYS A 57 -8.71 12.00 -14.14
C LYS A 57 -9.25 10.61 -13.89
N LEU A 58 -8.37 9.69 -13.52
CA LEU A 58 -8.73 8.38 -12.99
C LEU A 58 -8.80 8.48 -11.46
N ILE A 59 -9.95 8.12 -10.90
CA ILE A 59 -10.17 8.04 -9.45
C ILE A 59 -10.34 6.58 -9.07
N PHE A 60 -9.65 6.11 -8.05
CA PHE A 60 -9.77 4.75 -7.54
C PHE A 60 -9.68 4.73 -6.01
N GLU A 61 -10.35 3.74 -5.41
CA GLU A 61 -10.56 3.68 -3.96
C GLU A 61 -10.08 2.34 -3.40
N PRO A 62 -8.76 2.13 -3.21
CA PRO A 62 -8.25 0.93 -2.59
C PRO A 62 -8.59 0.91 -1.10
N LYS A 63 -9.15 -0.21 -0.66
CA LYS A 63 -9.39 -0.49 0.76
C LYS A 63 -8.22 -1.28 1.32
N LEU A 64 -7.53 -0.70 2.29
CA LEU A 64 -6.27 -1.21 2.79
C LEU A 64 -6.34 -1.54 4.28
N ILE A 65 -5.53 -2.50 4.69
CA ILE A 65 -5.18 -2.74 6.09
C ILE A 65 -3.69 -2.45 6.23
N VAL A 66 -3.35 -1.55 7.14
CA VAL A 66 -1.95 -1.32 7.55
C VAL A 66 -1.73 -2.02 8.88
N ALA A 67 -0.74 -2.90 8.93
CA ALA A 67 -0.36 -3.68 10.10
C ALA A 67 0.98 -3.19 10.65
N ASN A 68 1.05 -2.98 11.96
CA ASN A 68 2.29 -2.74 12.67
C ASN A 68 2.84 -4.08 13.21
N TYR A 69 3.90 -4.59 12.60
CA TYR A 69 4.57 -5.82 13.02
C TYR A 69 5.69 -5.59 14.05
N SER A 70 5.80 -4.38 14.56
CA SER A 70 6.74 -4.06 15.63
C SER A 70 6.11 -4.26 17.01
N SER A 71 6.95 -4.61 18.01
CA SER A 71 6.57 -4.59 19.42
C SER A 71 6.48 -3.17 19.99
N LEU A 72 6.87 -2.15 19.22
CA LEU A 72 6.76 -0.75 19.60
C LEU A 72 5.59 -0.08 18.89
N PRO A 73 4.96 0.93 19.52
CA PRO A 73 3.97 1.76 18.84
C PRO A 73 4.56 2.42 17.59
N ASN A 74 3.76 2.58 16.55
CA ASN A 74 4.11 3.31 15.36
C ASN A 74 2.97 4.29 15.01
N ALA A 75 3.24 5.22 14.13
CA ALA A 75 2.22 6.09 13.57
C ALA A 75 2.39 6.16 12.05
N LEU A 76 1.28 6.15 11.35
CA LEU A 76 1.24 6.45 9.93
C LEU A 76 1.13 7.97 9.77
N LEU A 77 2.16 8.59 9.21
CA LEU A 77 2.25 10.04 9.05
C LEU A 77 1.77 10.51 7.68
N SER A 78 2.07 9.72 6.64
CA SER A 78 1.61 9.99 5.28
C SER A 78 1.47 8.71 4.47
N VAL A 79 0.64 8.77 3.44
CA VAL A 79 0.47 7.71 2.43
C VAL A 79 0.60 8.36 1.07
N ARG A 80 1.45 7.79 0.22
CA ARG A 80 1.56 8.15 -1.19
C ARG A 80 1.25 6.91 -2.01
N ALA A 81 0.66 7.10 -3.19
CA ALA A 81 0.33 6.00 -4.08
C ALA A 81 0.79 6.28 -5.50
N TRP A 82 1.14 5.23 -6.20
CA TRP A 82 1.44 5.24 -7.64
C TRP A 82 0.70 4.08 -8.29
N LEU A 83 0.17 4.33 -9.47
CA LEU A 83 -0.45 3.31 -10.30
C LEU A 83 0.50 2.94 -11.43
N LYS A 84 0.67 1.65 -11.68
CA LYS A 84 1.41 1.15 -12.83
C LYS A 84 0.50 1.14 -14.06
N THR A 85 0.96 1.76 -15.14
CA THR A 85 0.25 1.78 -16.42
C THR A 85 0.50 0.50 -17.21
N SER A 86 -0.29 0.26 -18.26
CA SER A 86 -0.07 -0.81 -19.25
C SER A 86 1.32 -0.73 -19.91
N ALA A 87 1.86 0.48 -20.06
CA ALA A 87 3.22 0.72 -20.55
C ALA A 87 4.33 0.40 -19.53
N GLY A 88 3.96 0.06 -18.28
CA GLY A 88 4.89 -0.23 -17.19
C GLY A 88 5.40 0.99 -16.43
N GLU A 89 4.91 2.18 -16.73
CA GLU A 89 5.27 3.42 -16.03
C GLU A 89 4.48 3.58 -14.73
N TRP A 90 5.10 4.21 -13.72
CA TRP A 90 4.47 4.54 -12.46
C TRP A 90 3.98 5.99 -12.46
N LEU A 91 2.66 6.18 -12.44
CA LEU A 91 2.04 7.50 -12.33
C LEU A 91 1.72 7.81 -10.87
N HIS A 92 2.17 8.96 -10.40
CA HIS A 92 1.90 9.44 -9.04
C HIS A 92 0.44 9.81 -8.89
N ALA A 93 -0.21 9.29 -7.83
CA ALA A 93 -1.58 9.62 -7.48
C ALA A 93 -1.63 10.68 -6.37
N GLN A 94 -2.50 11.65 -6.52
CA GLN A 94 -2.90 12.50 -5.40
C GLN A 94 -3.77 11.68 -4.45
N THR A 95 -3.35 11.53 -3.20
CA THR A 95 -4.01 10.69 -2.22
C THR A 95 -4.78 11.52 -1.20
N SER A 96 -5.98 11.08 -0.86
CA SER A 96 -6.76 11.57 0.26
C SER A 96 -7.31 10.39 1.06
N LEU A 97 -7.44 10.56 2.36
CA LEU A 97 -8.10 9.58 3.23
C LEU A 97 -9.54 9.99 3.48
N ASP A 98 -10.39 9.02 3.76
CA ASP A 98 -11.77 9.27 4.18
C ASP A 98 -11.77 10.24 5.37
N SER A 99 -12.78 11.13 5.42
CA SER A 99 -12.98 12.16 6.45
C SER A 99 -12.98 11.62 7.89
N ARG A 100 -13.15 10.31 8.06
CA ARG A 100 -13.09 9.61 9.35
C ARG A 100 -11.67 9.25 9.79
N THR A 101 -10.70 9.33 8.88
CA THR A 101 -9.32 8.91 9.13
C THR A 101 -8.38 10.08 8.85
N ALA A 102 -8.10 10.87 9.89
CA ALA A 102 -7.11 11.96 9.79
C ALA A 102 -5.71 11.43 10.11
N LEU A 103 -4.72 11.82 9.32
CA LEU A 103 -3.32 11.59 9.65
C LEU A 103 -2.84 12.63 10.68
N PRO A 104 -1.97 12.24 11.61
CA PRO A 104 -1.36 10.92 11.80
C PRO A 104 -2.30 9.90 12.46
N VAL A 105 -2.17 8.62 12.05
CA VAL A 105 -2.88 7.50 12.66
C VAL A 105 -1.92 6.70 13.52
N ASN A 106 -2.20 6.62 14.83
CA ASN A 106 -1.41 5.80 15.75
C ASN A 106 -1.79 4.33 15.60
N ILE A 107 -0.78 3.46 15.44
CA ILE A 107 -0.95 2.02 15.33
C ILE A 107 -0.19 1.36 16.47
N THR A 108 -0.94 0.80 17.42
CA THR A 108 -0.38 0.10 18.57
C THR A 108 0.42 -1.14 18.14
N PRO A 109 1.30 -1.67 19.00
CA PRO A 109 2.10 -2.87 18.71
C PRO A 109 1.23 -4.04 18.26
N MET A 110 1.65 -4.74 17.20
CA MET A 110 0.98 -5.94 16.66
C MET A 110 -0.51 -5.73 16.30
N GLN A 111 -0.91 -4.50 16.03
CA GLN A 111 -2.28 -4.18 15.63
C GLN A 111 -2.37 -3.70 14.20
N THR A 112 -3.60 -3.68 13.71
CA THR A 112 -3.95 -3.25 12.36
C THR A 112 -4.92 -2.09 12.37
N VAL A 113 -4.83 -1.27 11.34
CA VAL A 113 -5.77 -0.18 11.06
C VAL A 113 -6.28 -0.31 9.64
N ARG A 114 -7.60 -0.16 9.45
CA ARG A 114 -8.20 -0.08 8.11
C ARG A 114 -8.12 1.34 7.60
N LEU A 115 -7.69 1.50 6.36
CA LEU A 115 -7.63 2.77 5.64
C LEU A 115 -8.50 2.69 4.39
N ASN A 116 -9.36 3.68 4.21
CA ASN A 116 -10.05 3.92 2.95
C ASN A 116 -9.31 5.07 2.27
N LEU A 117 -8.61 4.73 1.21
CA LEU A 117 -7.81 5.67 0.43
C LEU A 117 -8.57 6.03 -0.84
N THR A 118 -8.68 7.32 -1.15
CA THR A 118 -9.05 7.78 -2.47
C THR A 118 -7.81 8.29 -3.16
N ALA A 119 -7.50 7.75 -4.31
CA ALA A 119 -6.36 8.13 -5.12
C ALA A 119 -6.82 8.64 -6.47
N GLN A 120 -6.25 9.75 -6.91
CA GLN A 120 -6.59 10.43 -8.16
C GLN A 120 -5.35 10.64 -9.01
N ILE A 121 -5.41 10.24 -10.28
CA ILE A 121 -4.33 10.39 -11.24
C ILE A 121 -4.82 11.20 -12.43
N GLU A 122 -4.03 12.16 -12.86
CA GLU A 122 -4.20 12.84 -14.14
C GLU A 122 -3.58 11.97 -15.23
N LEU A 123 -4.40 11.55 -16.20
CA LEU A 123 -3.93 10.72 -17.29
C LEU A 123 -3.40 11.60 -18.43
N PRO A 124 -2.30 11.18 -19.07
CA PRO A 124 -1.81 11.87 -20.27
C PRO A 124 -2.85 11.84 -21.38
N ALA A 125 -2.78 12.82 -22.28
CA ALA A 125 -3.64 12.83 -23.45
C ALA A 125 -3.37 11.61 -24.34
N ILE A 126 -4.43 11.02 -24.89
CA ILE A 126 -4.30 9.98 -25.91
C ILE A 126 -3.83 10.65 -27.22
N PRO A 127 -2.95 10.00 -28.01
CA PRO A 127 -2.50 10.54 -29.29
C PRO A 127 -3.68 10.90 -30.21
N GLU A 128 -3.53 12.01 -30.92
CA GLU A 128 -4.53 12.51 -31.87
C GLU A 128 -4.92 11.44 -32.91
N GLY A 129 -6.19 11.30 -33.15
CA GLY A 129 -6.76 10.34 -34.12
C GLY A 129 -7.73 9.31 -33.54
N GLU A 130 -7.73 9.13 -32.22
CA GLU A 130 -8.62 8.20 -31.50
C GLU A 130 -9.75 8.91 -30.74
N GLU A 131 -10.04 10.18 -31.08
CA GLU A 131 -11.13 10.93 -30.44
C GLU A 131 -12.48 10.25 -30.66
N CYS A 132 -13.04 9.75 -29.58
CA CYS A 132 -14.39 9.21 -29.58
C CYS A 132 -15.41 10.34 -29.33
N ARG A 133 -16.43 10.44 -30.19
CA ARG A 133 -17.52 11.43 -30.05
C ARG A 133 -18.41 11.17 -28.83
N ASN A 134 -18.24 10.04 -28.14
CA ASN A 134 -19.07 9.63 -27.00
C ASN A 134 -18.20 9.50 -25.77
N THR A 135 -18.58 10.17 -24.68
CA THR A 135 -17.88 10.17 -23.37
C THR A 135 -17.58 8.74 -22.86
N ASN A 136 -18.54 7.81 -22.99
CA ASN A 136 -18.34 6.44 -22.55
C ASN A 136 -17.30 5.69 -23.40
N ALA A 137 -17.25 5.97 -24.71
CA ALA A 137 -16.25 5.40 -25.60
C ALA A 137 -14.86 5.95 -25.29
N THR A 138 -14.75 7.26 -25.01
CA THR A 138 -13.51 7.91 -24.58
C THR A 138 -13.00 7.27 -23.28
N PHE A 139 -13.85 7.05 -22.29
CA PHE A 139 -13.43 6.39 -21.04
C PHE A 139 -12.96 4.95 -21.22
N ARG A 140 -13.63 4.17 -22.09
CA ARG A 140 -13.15 2.82 -22.43
C ARG A 140 -11.78 2.87 -23.09
N LEU A 141 -11.58 3.80 -24.02
CA LEU A 141 -10.30 4.00 -24.70
C LEU A 141 -9.17 4.32 -23.72
N TYR A 142 -9.41 5.26 -22.77
CA TYR A 142 -8.45 5.58 -21.72
C TYR A 142 -8.15 4.38 -20.82
N ARG A 143 -9.16 3.62 -20.43
CA ARG A 143 -9.00 2.41 -19.66
C ARG A 143 -8.13 1.39 -20.41
N ASP A 144 -8.49 1.08 -21.64
CA ASP A 144 -7.82 0.04 -22.43
C ASP A 144 -6.38 0.45 -22.80
N HIS A 145 -6.11 1.76 -22.87
CA HIS A 145 -4.78 2.29 -23.16
C HIS A 145 -3.87 2.35 -21.92
N PHE A 146 -4.39 2.79 -20.78
CA PHE A 146 -3.59 3.08 -19.60
C PHE A 146 -3.65 2.03 -18.50
N LEU A 147 -4.73 1.27 -18.38
CA LEU A 147 -4.89 0.30 -17.30
C LEU A 147 -4.48 -1.10 -17.75
N PRO A 148 -3.59 -1.77 -17.03
CA PRO A 148 -3.31 -3.18 -17.24
C PRO A 148 -4.48 -4.04 -16.77
N GLU A 149 -4.55 -5.30 -17.23
CA GLU A 149 -5.55 -6.27 -16.76
C GLU A 149 -5.46 -6.45 -15.24
N THR A 150 -4.28 -6.60 -14.71
CA THR A 150 -4.03 -6.61 -13.25
C THR A 150 -3.49 -5.28 -12.82
N MET A 151 -4.22 -4.56 -11.98
CA MET A 151 -3.78 -3.26 -11.47
C MET A 151 -2.73 -3.44 -10.38
N GLU A 152 -1.56 -2.83 -10.55
CA GLU A 152 -0.52 -2.76 -9.53
C GLU A 152 -0.48 -1.34 -8.94
N ILE A 153 -0.66 -1.25 -7.62
CA ILE A 153 -0.60 0.00 -6.88
C ILE A 153 0.59 -0.06 -5.93
N MET A 154 1.57 0.79 -6.13
CA MET A 154 2.67 0.98 -5.19
C MET A 154 2.26 1.99 -4.14
N LEU A 155 2.41 1.61 -2.89
CA LEU A 155 2.10 2.41 -1.72
C LEU A 155 3.37 2.71 -0.95
N GLU A 156 3.62 3.97 -0.66
CA GLU A 156 4.68 4.41 0.25
C GLU A 156 4.03 4.94 1.53
N LEU A 157 4.30 4.27 2.62
CA LEU A 157 3.86 4.66 3.94
C LEU A 157 5.02 5.34 4.67
N THR A 158 4.80 6.51 5.24
CA THR A 158 5.78 7.14 6.13
C THR A 158 5.37 6.90 7.57
N GLY A 159 6.24 6.23 8.32
CA GLY A 159 6.05 5.95 9.75
C GLY A 159 6.87 6.87 10.65
N LEU A 160 6.85 6.58 11.96
CA LEU A 160 7.64 7.32 12.94
C LEU A 160 9.15 7.29 12.61
N GLY A 161 9.80 8.43 12.85
CA GLY A 161 11.22 8.61 12.54
C GLY A 161 11.49 8.72 11.05
N GLU A 162 10.48 9.17 10.27
CA GLU A 162 10.58 9.37 8.81
C GLU A 162 10.96 8.08 8.06
N LYS A 163 10.63 6.92 8.61
CA LYS A 163 10.86 5.65 7.95
C LYS A 163 9.82 5.41 6.86
N HIS A 164 10.33 5.06 5.68
CA HIS A 164 9.52 4.75 4.52
C HIS A 164 9.36 3.24 4.37
N PHE A 165 8.13 2.81 4.12
CA PHE A 165 7.76 1.42 3.84
C PHE A 165 7.07 1.39 2.49
N VAL A 166 7.63 0.65 1.55
CA VAL A 166 7.10 0.54 0.19
C VAL A 166 6.54 -0.86 0.00
N GLU A 167 5.29 -0.93 -0.41
CA GLU A 167 4.59 -2.18 -0.71
C GLU A 167 3.87 -2.04 -2.05
N VAL A 168 3.88 -3.11 -2.84
CA VAL A 168 3.10 -3.19 -4.08
C VAL A 168 1.91 -4.11 -3.84
N VAL A 169 0.71 -3.57 -4.02
CA VAL A 169 -0.53 -4.31 -3.88
C VAL A 169 -1.09 -4.57 -5.28
N GLN A 170 -1.41 -5.83 -5.54
CA GLN A 170 -2.01 -6.25 -6.80
C GLN A 170 -3.51 -6.43 -6.63
N TYR A 171 -4.25 -5.99 -7.62
CA TYR A 171 -5.68 -6.13 -7.71
C TYR A 171 -6.05 -6.89 -8.96
N GLU A 172 -6.85 -7.94 -8.79
CA GLU A 172 -7.36 -8.73 -9.90
C GLU A 172 -8.36 -7.92 -10.75
N PRO A 173 -8.45 -8.19 -12.06
CA PRO A 173 -9.48 -7.61 -12.88
C PRO A 173 -10.85 -8.05 -12.35
N ARG A 174 -11.78 -7.10 -12.30
CA ARG A 174 -13.16 -7.43 -11.96
C ARG A 174 -13.78 -8.22 -13.11
N GLU A 175 -14.38 -9.38 -12.83
CA GLU A 175 -15.03 -10.19 -13.86
C GLU A 175 -16.07 -9.36 -14.64
N ALA A 176 -16.18 -9.61 -15.95
CA ALA A 176 -16.94 -8.79 -16.90
C ALA A 176 -18.44 -8.66 -16.57
N GLU A 177 -18.98 -9.56 -15.76
CA GLU A 177 -20.39 -9.58 -15.36
C GLU A 177 -20.77 -8.43 -14.41
N GLU A 178 -19.83 -7.94 -13.61
CA GLU A 178 -20.01 -6.75 -12.77
C GLU A 178 -19.62 -5.43 -13.48
N ALA A 179 -18.89 -5.52 -14.58
CA ALA A 179 -18.51 -4.35 -15.41
C ALA A 179 -19.71 -3.73 -16.16
N ALA A 180 -20.89 -4.37 -16.13
CA ALA A 180 -22.14 -3.81 -16.63
C ALA A 180 -22.79 -2.80 -15.66
N ALA A 181 -22.25 -2.61 -14.46
CA ALA A 181 -22.69 -1.51 -13.60
C ALA A 181 -22.30 -0.18 -14.27
N PRO A 182 -23.27 0.76 -14.44
CA PRO A 182 -22.99 2.02 -15.12
C PRO A 182 -21.86 2.74 -14.40
N LEU A 183 -20.82 3.11 -15.16
CA LEU A 183 -19.76 4.01 -14.71
C LEU A 183 -20.45 5.19 -14.01
N ARG A 184 -20.29 5.31 -12.69
CA ARG A 184 -20.84 6.45 -11.97
C ARG A 184 -20.04 7.68 -12.42
N LEU A 185 -20.67 8.48 -13.27
CA LEU A 185 -20.23 9.86 -13.48
C LEU A 185 -20.36 10.56 -12.13
N VAL A 186 -19.23 10.91 -11.55
CA VAL A 186 -19.20 11.84 -10.41
C VAL A 186 -19.37 13.24 -11.03
N ALA A 187 -20.57 13.78 -10.86
CA ALA A 187 -20.90 15.16 -11.24
C ALA A 187 -20.22 16.17 -10.32
#